data_7703e81f3d18eedb14d16549660d1e7a
#
_entry.id   7703e81f3d18eedb14d16549660d1e7a
#
_cell.length_a   1.000
_cell.length_b   1.000
_cell.length_c   1.000
_cell.angle_alpha   90.00
_cell.angle_beta   90.00
_cell.angle_gamma   90.00
#
_symmetry.space_group_name_H-M   'P 1'
#
loop_
_entity.id
_entity.type
_entity.pdbx_description
1 polymer ?
#
loop_
_entity_poly.entity_id
_entity_poly.type
_entity_poly.pdbx_seq_one_letter_code
_entity_poly.pdbx_strand_id
1 'polypeptide(L)'
;LWDSYMNSLTWEELVKLFTDGDGGKDGPVQFGGTCWQSTPIAAATWNIELLEEQGKMYGNQALLVGLFSWRGPGTNIHRSPFNGRTFEYYSEDPFLTASMAAVIVDGCQSKGVSCFAKHMFANVQEYNRADYGGVCTFATEQVFREIYQRSFEWMVKYGHTNGMMTSFNRVGYVVNSNNWAVHEELLRNEWGFTGATVDDAWAKDFVSCDLMLRAGDDTLMGSDTAHKCYVTVGQWDASLRDGKGDVLCPTEDGDDTFESTTHYYAMRKSAQRIQQAKVNSNQYKNFASDFELTATVSYGLANAAQIACAETTDFNVT
;
A
#
# COMPACT_ATOMS: atom_id res chain seq x y z
N LEU A 1 -5.43 -6.50 -24.32
CA LEU A 1 -5.83 -5.16 -23.88
C LEU A 1 -4.74 -4.52 -23.02
N TRP A 2 -4.31 -5.15 -21.93
CA TRP A 2 -3.27 -4.62 -21.05
C TRP A 2 -1.94 -4.38 -21.78
N ASP A 3 -1.48 -5.30 -22.59
CA ASP A 3 -0.23 -5.14 -23.35
C ASP A 3 -0.29 -3.94 -24.30
N SER A 4 -1.42 -3.75 -24.99
CA SER A 4 -1.62 -2.61 -25.87
C SER A 4 -1.60 -1.28 -25.08
N TYR A 5 -2.23 -1.24 -23.92
CA TYR A 5 -2.23 -0.07 -23.06
C TYR A 5 -0.82 0.21 -22.51
N MET A 6 -0.16 -0.80 -21.95
CA MET A 6 1.20 -0.64 -21.43
C MET A 6 2.21 -0.20 -22.51
N ASN A 7 2.00 -0.61 -23.77
CA ASN A 7 2.83 -0.19 -24.88
C ASN A 7 2.58 1.26 -25.33
N SER A 8 1.43 1.84 -24.97
CA SER A 8 1.13 3.24 -25.27
C SER A 8 1.71 4.24 -24.25
N LEU A 9 2.14 3.76 -23.08
CA LEU A 9 2.71 4.62 -22.05
C LEU A 9 4.16 5.01 -22.38
N THR A 10 4.47 6.27 -22.16
CA THR A 10 5.86 6.77 -22.23
C THR A 10 6.64 6.29 -20.99
N TRP A 11 7.97 6.42 -21.05
CA TRP A 11 8.81 6.10 -19.91
C TRP A 11 8.51 7.01 -18.71
N GLU A 12 8.30 8.29 -18.94
CA GLU A 12 7.94 9.26 -17.90
C GLU A 12 6.63 8.91 -17.21
N GLU A 13 5.64 8.44 -17.96
CA GLU A 13 4.37 7.99 -17.39
C GLU A 13 4.54 6.73 -16.54
N LEU A 14 5.39 5.79 -16.97
CA LEU A 14 5.73 4.61 -16.18
C LEU A 14 6.43 4.99 -14.87
N VAL A 15 7.42 5.88 -14.92
CA VAL A 15 8.14 6.40 -13.76
C VAL A 15 7.20 7.12 -12.81
N LYS A 16 6.30 7.96 -13.34
CA LYS A 16 5.32 8.66 -12.52
C LYS A 16 4.38 7.71 -11.78
N LEU A 17 3.99 6.61 -12.41
CA LEU A 17 3.20 5.58 -11.74
C LEU A 17 3.99 4.94 -10.59
N PHE A 18 5.27 4.68 -10.78
CA PHE A 18 6.14 4.14 -9.74
C PHE A 18 6.32 5.09 -8.55
N THR A 19 6.49 6.39 -8.80
CA THR A 19 6.74 7.39 -7.74
C THR A 19 5.49 7.92 -7.04
N ASP A 20 4.35 7.94 -7.72
CA ASP A 20 3.09 8.53 -7.22
C ASP A 20 1.91 7.54 -7.29
N GLY A 21 2.18 6.27 -7.54
CA GLY A 21 1.16 5.31 -7.95
C GLY A 21 0.17 4.88 -6.87
N ASP A 22 0.57 4.88 -5.61
CA ASP A 22 -0.28 4.38 -4.52
C ASP A 22 -1.49 5.29 -4.25
N GLY A 23 -1.31 6.61 -4.40
CA GLY A 23 -2.36 7.62 -4.13
C GLY A 23 -2.92 7.55 -2.71
N GLY A 24 -2.31 6.73 -1.84
CA GLY A 24 -2.83 6.40 -0.52
C GLY A 24 -2.65 7.51 0.50
N LYS A 25 -3.56 7.50 1.48
CA LYS A 25 -3.50 8.33 2.69
C LYS A 25 -3.76 7.46 3.92
N ASP A 26 -3.37 7.96 5.10
CA ASP A 26 -3.54 7.20 6.34
C ASP A 26 -5.01 7.10 6.77
N GLY A 27 -5.89 7.76 6.08
CA GLY A 27 -7.32 7.58 6.20
C GLY A 27 -8.12 8.88 6.25
N PRO A 28 -9.46 8.78 6.27
CA PRO A 28 -10.34 9.94 6.23
C PRO A 28 -10.22 10.84 7.46
N VAL A 29 -9.70 10.36 8.58
CA VAL A 29 -9.48 11.17 9.80
C VAL A 29 -8.60 12.38 9.54
N GLN A 30 -7.64 12.32 8.63
CA GLN A 30 -6.79 13.46 8.24
C GLN A 30 -7.58 14.59 7.57
N PHE A 31 -8.78 14.30 7.11
CA PHE A 31 -9.69 15.23 6.43
C PHE A 31 -10.94 15.52 7.27
N GLY A 32 -10.89 15.26 8.57
CA GLY A 32 -12.00 15.51 9.49
C GLY A 32 -13.02 14.38 9.57
N GLY A 33 -12.69 13.20 9.08
CA GLY A 33 -13.49 11.99 9.29
C GLY A 33 -13.49 11.54 10.75
N THR A 34 -14.27 10.49 11.04
CA THR A 34 -14.41 9.93 12.38
C THR A 34 -13.07 9.47 12.93
N CYS A 35 -12.75 9.91 14.14
CA CYS A 35 -11.66 9.34 14.93
C CYS A 35 -12.14 8.03 15.57
N TRP A 36 -11.83 6.92 14.94
CA TRP A 36 -12.18 5.59 15.43
C TRP A 36 -11.35 5.22 16.66
N GLN A 37 -11.84 4.26 17.42
CA GLN A 37 -11.09 3.67 18.54
C GLN A 37 -9.76 3.07 18.06
N SER A 38 -8.80 2.93 18.97
CA SER A 38 -7.56 2.24 18.66
C SER A 38 -7.81 0.77 18.28
N THR A 39 -6.98 0.24 17.41
CA THR A 39 -7.15 -1.09 16.84
C THR A 39 -7.20 -2.22 17.88
N PRO A 40 -6.42 -2.19 19.00
CA PRO A 40 -6.57 -3.18 20.09
C PRO A 40 -7.95 -3.17 20.73
N ILE A 41 -8.59 -2.01 20.86
CA ILE A 41 -9.95 -1.93 21.43
C ILE A 41 -10.94 -2.56 20.47
N ALA A 42 -10.79 -2.33 19.17
CA ALA A 42 -11.60 -2.99 18.15
C ALA A 42 -11.44 -4.52 18.22
N ALA A 43 -10.21 -5.02 18.33
CA ALA A 43 -9.91 -6.44 18.45
C ALA A 43 -10.51 -7.06 19.72
N ALA A 44 -10.48 -6.33 20.85
CA ALA A 44 -11.02 -6.79 22.13
C ALA A 44 -12.54 -7.02 22.12
N THR A 45 -13.25 -6.56 21.10
CA THR A 45 -14.67 -6.86 20.92
C THR A 45 -14.95 -8.30 20.52
N TRP A 46 -13.99 -8.98 19.87
CA TRP A 46 -14.16 -10.32 19.26
C TRP A 46 -15.32 -10.38 18.26
N ASN A 47 -15.76 -9.24 17.75
CA ASN A 47 -16.94 -9.12 16.91
C ASN A 47 -16.54 -8.77 15.48
N ILE A 48 -16.49 -9.78 14.61
CA ILE A 48 -16.10 -9.62 13.20
C ILE A 48 -17.14 -8.84 12.39
N GLU A 49 -18.43 -9.00 12.68
CA GLU A 49 -19.50 -8.28 12.02
C GLU A 49 -19.40 -6.76 12.30
N LEU A 50 -19.07 -6.40 13.54
CA LEU A 50 -18.86 -5.00 13.91
C LEU A 50 -17.70 -4.39 13.15
N LEU A 51 -16.60 -5.14 12.96
CA LEU A 51 -15.44 -4.63 12.23
C LEU A 51 -15.69 -4.56 10.72
N GLU A 52 -16.48 -5.47 10.17
CA GLU A 52 -16.91 -5.38 8.77
C GLU A 52 -17.73 -4.09 8.54
N GLU A 53 -18.70 -3.79 9.42
CA GLU A 53 -19.45 -2.54 9.36
C GLU A 53 -18.57 -1.31 9.55
N GLN A 54 -17.61 -1.36 10.47
CA GLN A 54 -16.61 -0.30 10.62
C GLN A 54 -15.82 -0.11 9.32
N GLY A 55 -15.43 -1.18 8.66
CA GLY A 55 -14.76 -1.14 7.36
C GLY A 55 -15.60 -0.44 6.28
N LYS A 56 -16.90 -0.79 6.20
CA LYS A 56 -17.85 -0.14 5.28
C LYS A 56 -17.97 1.36 5.57
N MET A 57 -18.08 1.75 6.84
CA MET A 57 -18.15 3.16 7.23
C MET A 57 -16.86 3.91 6.91
N TYR A 58 -15.72 3.25 7.13
CA TYR A 58 -14.41 3.81 6.80
C TYR A 58 -14.29 4.07 5.29
N GLY A 59 -14.70 3.09 4.48
CA GLY A 59 -14.75 3.24 3.03
C GLY A 59 -15.67 4.37 2.57
N ASN A 60 -16.88 4.47 3.13
CA ASN A 60 -17.79 5.57 2.84
C ASN A 60 -17.19 6.93 3.16
N GLN A 61 -16.58 7.09 4.33
CA GLN A 61 -15.93 8.35 4.72
C GLN A 61 -14.73 8.68 3.81
N ALA A 62 -13.96 7.67 3.42
CA ALA A 62 -12.85 7.86 2.48
C ALA A 62 -13.35 8.42 1.15
N LEU A 63 -14.43 7.86 0.60
CA LEU A 63 -15.03 8.35 -0.64
C LEU A 63 -15.56 9.78 -0.51
N LEU A 64 -16.19 10.13 0.60
CA LEU A 64 -16.71 11.48 0.86
C LEU A 64 -15.60 12.54 0.83
N VAL A 65 -14.39 12.20 1.24
CA VAL A 65 -13.25 13.12 1.20
C VAL A 65 -12.38 12.94 -0.05
N GLY A 66 -12.86 12.16 -1.01
CA GLY A 66 -12.17 11.94 -2.29
C GLY A 66 -10.96 11.00 -2.21
N LEU A 67 -10.92 10.12 -1.22
CA LEU A 67 -9.88 9.10 -1.09
C LEU A 67 -10.32 7.79 -1.74
N PHE A 68 -9.47 7.23 -2.57
CA PHE A 68 -9.68 5.96 -3.25
C PHE A 68 -8.74 4.86 -2.75
N SER A 69 -7.83 5.21 -1.86
CA SER A 69 -6.94 4.25 -1.21
C SER A 69 -6.62 4.66 0.23
N TRP A 70 -6.52 3.66 1.08
CA TRP A 70 -6.20 3.75 2.49
C TRP A 70 -4.91 2.99 2.81
N ARG A 71 -3.93 3.66 3.42
CA ARG A 71 -2.71 3.03 3.95
C ARG A 71 -3.01 2.36 5.28
N GLY A 72 -3.65 1.22 5.22
CA GLY A 72 -4.11 0.44 6.37
C GLY A 72 -4.91 -0.78 5.95
N PRO A 73 -5.33 -1.60 6.94
CA PRO A 73 -5.02 -1.50 8.37
C PRO A 73 -3.59 -1.91 8.71
N GLY A 74 -3.09 -1.49 9.89
CA GLY A 74 -1.87 -2.03 10.48
C GLY A 74 -2.15 -3.37 11.17
N THR A 75 -1.32 -4.41 10.91
CA THR A 75 -1.63 -5.78 11.37
C THR A 75 -0.42 -6.54 11.90
N ASN A 76 0.64 -5.83 12.27
CA ASN A 76 1.77 -6.48 12.89
C ASN A 76 1.42 -7.01 14.28
N ILE A 77 2.14 -8.04 14.72
CA ILE A 77 1.84 -8.74 15.98
C ILE A 77 2.44 -7.98 17.17
N HIS A 78 1.69 -7.90 18.27
CA HIS A 78 2.16 -7.36 19.55
C HIS A 78 3.14 -8.32 20.21
N ARG A 79 4.36 -8.41 19.69
CA ARG A 79 5.41 -9.25 20.26
C ARG A 79 5.89 -8.75 21.62
N SER A 80 5.86 -7.42 21.81
CA SER A 80 6.29 -6.75 23.04
C SER A 80 5.34 -5.60 23.35
N PRO A 81 4.94 -5.41 24.62
CA PRO A 81 4.14 -4.26 25.02
C PRO A 81 4.90 -2.93 24.89
N PHE A 82 6.20 -2.97 24.76
CA PHE A 82 7.07 -1.79 24.60
C PHE A 82 7.23 -1.36 23.13
N ASN A 83 6.58 -2.03 22.17
CA ASN A 83 6.56 -1.58 20.80
C ASN A 83 5.78 -0.26 20.71
N GLY A 84 6.36 0.77 20.10
CA GLY A 84 5.79 2.11 19.99
C GLY A 84 4.50 2.19 19.13
N ARG A 85 4.11 1.13 18.42
CA ARG A 85 2.96 1.10 17.50
C ARG A 85 1.90 0.07 17.86
N THR A 86 1.90 -0.48 19.08
CA THR A 86 0.87 -1.43 19.51
C THR A 86 -0.55 -0.86 19.48
N PHE A 87 -0.72 0.46 19.60
CA PHE A 87 -2.01 1.13 19.49
C PHE A 87 -2.64 1.02 18.09
N GLU A 88 -1.83 0.78 17.07
CA GLU A 88 -2.22 0.70 15.65
C GLU A 88 -2.49 -0.74 15.20
N TYR A 89 -2.01 -1.74 15.94
CA TYR A 89 -2.10 -3.16 15.61
C TYR A 89 -3.15 -3.86 16.47
N TYR A 90 -3.70 -4.98 16.00
CA TYR A 90 -4.86 -5.61 16.64
C TYR A 90 -4.54 -6.36 17.92
N SER A 91 -3.58 -7.31 17.90
CA SER A 91 -3.37 -8.24 18.98
C SER A 91 -1.98 -8.90 18.95
N GLU A 92 -1.64 -9.60 20.01
CA GLU A 92 -0.54 -10.57 20.05
C GLU A 92 -0.93 -11.92 19.40
N ASP A 93 -2.24 -12.20 19.30
CA ASP A 93 -2.77 -13.42 18.69
C ASP A 93 -2.88 -13.24 17.17
N PRO A 94 -2.14 -14.04 16.37
CA PRO A 94 -2.17 -13.96 14.91
C PRO A 94 -3.52 -14.34 14.32
N PHE A 95 -4.30 -15.23 14.96
CA PHE A 95 -5.61 -15.62 14.49
C PHE A 95 -6.64 -14.50 14.68
N LEU A 96 -6.69 -13.91 15.88
CA LEU A 96 -7.55 -12.76 16.15
C LEU A 96 -7.21 -11.59 15.22
N THR A 97 -5.91 -11.27 15.09
CA THR A 97 -5.45 -10.21 14.18
C THR A 97 -5.88 -10.48 12.74
N ALA A 98 -5.70 -11.69 12.25
CA ALA A 98 -6.07 -12.07 10.89
C ALA A 98 -7.58 -11.98 10.63
N SER A 99 -8.39 -12.48 11.58
CA SER A 99 -9.86 -12.46 11.48
C SER A 99 -10.40 -11.02 11.41
N MET A 100 -9.93 -10.15 12.31
CA MET A 100 -10.37 -8.76 12.37
C MET A 100 -9.88 -7.95 11.16
N ALA A 101 -8.63 -8.15 10.75
CA ALA A 101 -8.05 -7.44 9.64
C ALA A 101 -8.68 -7.81 8.29
N ALA A 102 -9.02 -9.08 8.08
CA ALA A 102 -9.64 -9.51 6.83
C ALA A 102 -11.01 -8.86 6.61
N VAL A 103 -11.87 -8.85 7.63
CA VAL A 103 -13.24 -8.32 7.48
C VAL A 103 -13.29 -6.79 7.37
N ILE A 104 -12.39 -6.05 8.03
CA ILE A 104 -12.34 -4.59 7.89
C ILE A 104 -11.85 -4.19 6.49
N VAL A 105 -10.91 -4.95 5.94
CA VAL A 105 -10.43 -4.77 4.57
C VAL A 105 -11.56 -5.04 3.57
N ASP A 106 -12.24 -6.17 3.70
CA ASP A 106 -13.35 -6.53 2.82
C ASP A 106 -14.47 -5.49 2.87
N GLY A 107 -14.86 -5.06 4.07
CA GLY A 107 -15.84 -4.00 4.27
C GLY A 107 -15.43 -2.68 3.60
N CYS A 108 -14.20 -2.23 3.79
CA CYS A 108 -13.70 -1.01 3.18
C CYS A 108 -13.65 -1.11 1.64
N GLN A 109 -13.14 -2.22 1.12
CA GLN A 109 -13.02 -2.43 -0.31
C GLN A 109 -14.37 -2.67 -1.00
N SER A 110 -15.40 -3.12 -0.27
CA SER A 110 -16.76 -3.18 -0.79
C SER A 110 -17.29 -1.82 -1.27
N LYS A 111 -16.69 -0.73 -0.80
CA LYS A 111 -16.98 0.65 -1.21
C LYS A 111 -16.05 1.15 -2.33
N GLY A 112 -15.17 0.30 -2.86
CA GLY A 112 -14.23 0.65 -3.91
C GLY A 112 -13.02 1.46 -3.45
N VAL A 113 -12.69 1.42 -2.16
CA VAL A 113 -11.48 2.02 -1.60
C VAL A 113 -10.42 0.93 -1.44
N SER A 114 -9.30 1.05 -2.13
CA SER A 114 -8.19 0.07 -2.03
C SER A 114 -7.52 0.16 -0.66
N CYS A 115 -7.37 -0.96 0.02
CA CYS A 115 -6.63 -1.03 1.27
C CYS A 115 -5.18 -1.43 1.01
N PHE A 116 -4.22 -0.66 1.52
CA PHE A 116 -2.80 -1.00 1.55
C PHE A 116 -2.45 -1.51 2.95
N ALA A 117 -2.71 -2.80 3.15
CA ALA A 117 -2.48 -3.47 4.43
C ALA A 117 -0.99 -3.40 4.84
N LYS A 118 -0.72 -3.08 6.11
CA LYS A 118 0.63 -2.74 6.56
C LYS A 118 1.01 -3.33 7.91
N HIS A 119 2.28 -3.47 8.19
CA HIS A 119 3.46 -3.37 7.33
C HIS A 119 3.95 -4.79 7.08
N MET A 120 3.87 -5.25 5.87
CA MET A 120 4.21 -6.61 5.48
C MET A 120 5.73 -6.80 5.48
N PHE A 121 6.23 -7.68 6.30
CA PHE A 121 5.73 -8.29 7.54
C PHE A 121 6.82 -8.24 8.63
N ALA A 122 6.48 -8.67 9.84
CA ALA A 122 7.41 -8.78 10.98
C ALA A 122 8.02 -7.44 11.46
N ASN A 123 7.34 -6.31 11.22
CA ASN A 123 7.69 -5.01 11.80
C ASN A 123 7.22 -4.94 13.27
N VAL A 124 7.97 -5.56 14.15
CA VAL A 124 7.64 -5.70 15.57
C VAL A 124 8.58 -4.97 16.52
N GLN A 125 9.48 -4.15 15.96
CA GLN A 125 10.40 -3.29 16.67
C GLN A 125 10.49 -1.94 15.96
N GLU A 126 10.16 -0.86 16.70
CA GLU A 126 10.22 0.51 16.17
C GLU A 126 11.57 1.18 16.42
N TYR A 127 12.24 0.80 17.49
CA TYR A 127 13.55 1.37 17.83
C TYR A 127 14.60 0.97 16.80
N ASN A 128 15.29 1.97 16.26
CA ASN A 128 16.31 1.84 15.19
C ASN A 128 15.79 1.19 13.89
N ARG A 129 14.46 1.21 13.64
CA ARG A 129 13.89 0.53 12.47
C ARG A 129 14.36 1.09 11.13
N ALA A 130 14.64 2.38 11.06
CA ALA A 130 15.11 3.08 9.87
C ALA A 130 16.58 3.50 9.92
N ASP A 131 17.23 3.31 11.08
CA ASP A 131 18.63 3.65 11.27
C ASP A 131 19.54 2.50 10.83
N TYR A 132 20.76 2.82 10.43
CA TYR A 132 21.82 1.84 10.12
C TYR A 132 21.43 0.75 9.11
N GLY A 133 20.50 1.03 8.21
CA GLY A 133 20.06 0.08 7.18
C GLY A 133 18.95 -0.87 7.62
N GLY A 134 18.23 -0.54 8.69
CA GLY A 134 17.06 -1.25 9.18
C GLY A 134 17.36 -2.40 10.13
N VAL A 135 16.34 -2.80 10.88
CA VAL A 135 16.39 -3.92 11.83
C VAL A 135 16.31 -5.25 11.08
N CYS A 136 17.20 -6.19 11.42
CA CYS A 136 17.15 -7.56 10.90
C CYS A 136 16.23 -8.41 11.76
N THR A 137 15.21 -9.02 11.16
CA THR A 137 14.28 -9.93 11.83
C THR A 137 14.59 -11.37 11.41
N PHE A 138 14.90 -12.20 12.40
CA PHE A 138 15.18 -13.61 12.20
C PHE A 138 14.16 -14.46 12.91
N ALA A 139 13.60 -15.42 12.20
CA ALA A 139 12.75 -16.48 12.74
C ALA A 139 12.82 -17.70 11.82
N THR A 140 12.28 -18.82 12.28
CA THR A 140 12.07 -19.97 11.41
C THR A 140 10.94 -19.68 10.42
N GLU A 141 10.91 -20.38 9.30
CA GLU A 141 9.83 -20.27 8.34
C GLU A 141 8.46 -20.54 8.97
N GLN A 142 8.37 -21.55 9.84
CA GLN A 142 7.14 -21.86 10.57
C GLN A 142 6.65 -20.66 11.38
N VAL A 143 7.54 -20.01 12.13
CA VAL A 143 7.19 -18.83 12.95
C VAL A 143 6.76 -17.67 12.05
N PHE A 144 7.42 -17.44 10.92
CA PHE A 144 6.99 -16.43 9.99
C PHE A 144 5.57 -16.73 9.46
N ARG A 145 5.31 -17.95 9.00
CA ARG A 145 4.03 -18.34 8.40
C ARG A 145 2.87 -18.35 9.40
N GLU A 146 3.08 -18.91 10.58
CA GLU A 146 2.01 -19.10 11.55
C GLU A 146 1.70 -17.84 12.35
N ILE A 147 2.69 -16.96 12.57
CA ILE A 147 2.54 -15.78 13.43
C ILE A 147 2.57 -14.49 12.61
N TYR A 148 3.70 -14.18 11.96
CA TYR A 148 3.92 -12.84 11.40
C TYR A 148 3.29 -12.61 10.03
N GLN A 149 3.05 -13.67 9.27
CA GLN A 149 2.46 -13.59 7.93
C GLN A 149 0.95 -13.85 7.93
N ARG A 150 0.42 -14.49 8.96
CA ARG A 150 -0.97 -14.96 9.03
C ARG A 150 -2.00 -13.87 8.70
N SER A 151 -1.86 -12.69 9.26
CA SER A 151 -2.79 -11.59 9.02
C SER A 151 -2.74 -11.10 7.56
N PHE A 152 -1.56 -11.00 6.99
CA PHE A 152 -1.38 -10.58 5.60
C PHE A 152 -1.92 -11.62 4.62
N GLU A 153 -1.67 -12.90 4.86
CA GLU A 153 -2.26 -13.98 4.08
C GLU A 153 -3.78 -13.91 4.08
N TRP A 154 -4.40 -13.70 5.25
CA TRP A 154 -5.85 -13.65 5.37
C TRP A 154 -6.46 -12.39 4.73
N MET A 155 -5.79 -11.26 4.80
CA MET A 155 -6.23 -10.06 4.08
C MET A 155 -6.17 -10.24 2.56
N VAL A 156 -5.24 -11.05 2.05
CA VAL A 156 -5.23 -11.41 0.62
C VAL A 156 -6.35 -12.38 0.29
N LYS A 157 -6.45 -13.51 1.04
CA LYS A 157 -7.34 -14.63 0.69
C LYS A 157 -8.81 -14.42 1.05
N TYR A 158 -9.09 -13.68 2.11
CA TYR A 158 -10.44 -13.47 2.64
C TYR A 158 -10.86 -12.00 2.67
N GLY A 159 -9.92 -11.08 2.80
CA GLY A 159 -10.18 -9.64 2.73
C GLY A 159 -10.04 -9.07 1.31
N HIS A 160 -9.54 -9.86 0.37
CA HIS A 160 -9.36 -9.50 -1.05
C HIS A 160 -8.62 -8.17 -1.25
N THR A 161 -7.61 -7.90 -0.41
CA THR A 161 -6.90 -6.62 -0.44
C THR A 161 -6.30 -6.32 -1.81
N ASN A 162 -6.45 -5.07 -2.26
CA ASN A 162 -5.88 -4.56 -3.51
C ASN A 162 -4.51 -3.90 -3.33
N GLY A 163 -4.07 -3.73 -2.10
CA GLY A 163 -2.81 -3.07 -1.77
C GLY A 163 -2.08 -3.76 -0.63
N MET A 164 -0.76 -3.62 -0.64
CA MET A 164 0.10 -4.09 0.45
C MET A 164 1.24 -3.10 0.64
N MET A 165 1.51 -2.71 1.89
CA MET A 165 2.66 -1.87 2.23
C MET A 165 3.73 -2.72 2.88
N THR A 166 4.95 -2.63 2.36
CA THR A 166 6.10 -3.32 2.92
C THR A 166 6.58 -2.68 4.22
N SER A 167 7.38 -3.38 4.95
CA SER A 167 7.91 -2.94 6.24
C SER A 167 9.37 -2.53 6.14
N PHE A 168 9.82 -1.69 7.08
CA PHE A 168 11.21 -1.21 7.14
C PHE A 168 12.23 -2.30 7.45
N ASN A 169 11.85 -3.33 8.18
CA ASN A 169 12.80 -4.34 8.62
C ASN A 169 13.32 -5.19 7.47
N ARG A 170 14.45 -5.81 7.74
CA ARG A 170 14.97 -6.89 6.91
C ARG A 170 14.36 -8.22 7.35
N VAL A 171 14.04 -9.07 6.40
CA VAL A 171 13.74 -10.47 6.63
C VAL A 171 15.03 -11.24 6.43
N GLY A 172 15.60 -11.74 7.52
CA GLY A 172 17.01 -12.14 7.51
C GLY A 172 17.91 -10.92 7.23
N TYR A 173 18.70 -10.99 6.18
CA TYR A 173 19.60 -9.90 5.77
C TYR A 173 19.03 -9.05 4.63
N VAL A 174 17.94 -9.48 3.99
CA VAL A 174 17.39 -8.79 2.82
C VAL A 174 16.39 -7.76 3.26
N VAL A 175 16.54 -6.51 2.80
CA VAL A 175 15.56 -5.43 2.98
C VAL A 175 14.22 -5.91 2.41
N ASN A 176 13.16 -5.71 3.15
CA ASN A 176 11.87 -6.31 2.79
C ASN A 176 11.36 -5.83 1.44
N SER A 177 11.44 -4.53 1.13
CA SER A 177 11.08 -3.98 -0.19
C SER A 177 11.93 -4.53 -1.34
N ASN A 178 13.14 -5.03 -1.06
CA ASN A 178 14.03 -5.60 -2.07
C ASN A 178 13.96 -7.15 -2.10
N ASN A 179 12.98 -7.74 -1.42
CA ASN A 179 12.93 -9.18 -1.23
C ASN A 179 11.98 -9.86 -2.22
N TRP A 180 12.52 -10.35 -3.33
CA TRP A 180 11.77 -11.04 -4.37
C TRP A 180 10.97 -12.25 -3.85
N ALA A 181 11.54 -13.02 -2.90
CA ALA A 181 10.83 -14.18 -2.33
C ALA A 181 9.57 -13.75 -1.55
N VAL A 182 9.58 -12.57 -0.94
CA VAL A 182 8.41 -12.03 -0.25
C VAL A 182 7.36 -11.53 -1.24
N HIS A 183 7.77 -10.78 -2.25
CA HIS A 183 6.82 -10.13 -3.17
C HIS A 183 6.30 -11.07 -4.25
N GLU A 184 7.17 -11.82 -4.91
CA GLU A 184 6.77 -12.65 -6.02
C GLU A 184 6.38 -14.06 -5.57
N GLU A 185 7.22 -14.76 -4.80
CA GLU A 185 6.93 -16.14 -4.41
C GLU A 185 5.83 -16.23 -3.35
N LEU A 186 5.97 -15.53 -2.24
CA LEU A 186 5.02 -15.63 -1.14
C LEU A 186 3.72 -14.89 -1.46
N LEU A 187 3.81 -13.57 -1.68
CA LEU A 187 2.63 -12.71 -1.80
C LEU A 187 1.83 -13.04 -3.07
N ARG A 188 2.50 -13.14 -4.23
CA ARG A 188 1.82 -13.30 -5.52
C ARG A 188 1.60 -14.75 -5.90
N ASN A 189 2.64 -15.58 -5.90
CA ASN A 189 2.52 -16.95 -6.37
C ASN A 189 1.79 -17.84 -5.37
N GLU A 190 2.12 -17.74 -4.08
CA GLU A 190 1.53 -18.62 -3.07
C GLU A 190 0.15 -18.12 -2.58
N TRP A 191 0.02 -16.82 -2.27
CA TRP A 191 -1.24 -16.27 -1.76
C TRP A 191 -2.20 -15.79 -2.86
N GLY A 192 -1.72 -15.57 -4.08
CA GLY A 192 -2.52 -15.14 -5.22
C GLY A 192 -2.84 -13.64 -5.24
N PHE A 193 -2.01 -12.81 -4.62
CA PHE A 193 -2.20 -11.36 -4.62
C PHE A 193 -2.02 -10.76 -6.02
N THR A 194 -2.99 -10.00 -6.46
CA THR A 194 -3.01 -9.35 -7.79
C THR A 194 -2.91 -7.82 -7.73
N GLY A 195 -2.92 -7.26 -6.54
CA GLY A 195 -2.88 -5.82 -6.33
C GLY A 195 -1.48 -5.21 -6.46
N ALA A 196 -1.37 -3.94 -6.06
CA ALA A 196 -0.12 -3.20 -6.02
C ALA A 196 0.52 -3.20 -4.62
N THR A 197 1.83 -3.17 -4.59
CA THR A 197 2.61 -2.98 -3.36
C THR A 197 3.18 -1.57 -3.31
N VAL A 198 3.46 -1.09 -2.10
CA VAL A 198 4.11 0.19 -1.85
C VAL A 198 5.13 0.01 -0.72
N ASP A 199 6.29 0.65 -0.83
CA ASP A 199 7.24 0.70 0.27
C ASP A 199 6.74 1.59 1.43
N ASP A 200 7.38 1.51 2.59
CA ASP A 200 7.11 2.44 3.69
C ASP A 200 7.98 3.71 3.54
N ALA A 201 7.43 4.85 3.90
CA ALA A 201 7.84 6.21 3.51
C ALA A 201 9.30 6.60 3.81
N TRP A 202 10.02 5.88 4.65
CA TRP A 202 11.35 6.27 5.12
C TRP A 202 12.41 5.20 4.81
N ALA A 203 12.03 4.17 4.07
CA ALA A 203 12.93 3.11 3.64
C ALA A 203 14.01 3.57 2.64
N LYS A 204 13.90 4.79 2.18
CA LYS A 204 14.69 5.46 1.14
C LYS A 204 16.21 5.40 1.32
N ASP A 205 16.70 5.43 2.55
CA ASP A 205 18.14 5.53 2.80
C ASP A 205 18.87 4.20 2.64
N PHE A 206 18.12 3.08 2.56
CA PHE A 206 18.69 1.75 2.43
C PHE A 206 17.94 0.82 1.46
N VAL A 207 16.88 1.30 0.82
CA VAL A 207 16.17 0.59 -0.24
C VAL A 207 16.78 0.99 -1.58
N SER A 208 17.16 0.00 -2.38
CA SER A 208 17.53 0.21 -3.78
C SER A 208 16.27 0.15 -4.64
N CYS A 209 15.95 1.22 -5.33
CA CYS A 209 14.77 1.28 -6.20
C CYS A 209 14.81 0.28 -7.36
N ASP A 210 15.99 0.03 -7.94
CA ASP A 210 16.14 -0.99 -8.97
C ASP A 210 15.87 -2.39 -8.42
N LEU A 211 16.43 -2.72 -7.26
CA LEU A 211 16.16 -4.00 -6.60
C LEU A 211 14.71 -4.12 -6.13
N MET A 212 14.12 -3.02 -5.64
CA MET A 212 12.73 -2.97 -5.23
C MET A 212 11.79 -3.30 -6.40
N LEU A 213 11.95 -2.62 -7.53
CA LEU A 213 11.19 -2.91 -8.75
C LEU A 213 11.34 -4.36 -9.22
N ARG A 214 12.58 -4.86 -9.25
CA ARG A 214 12.85 -6.26 -9.66
C ARG A 214 12.32 -7.27 -8.67
N ALA A 215 12.24 -6.90 -7.40
CA ALA A 215 11.64 -7.73 -6.36
C ALA A 215 10.11 -7.77 -6.44
N GLY A 216 9.48 -6.85 -7.16
CA GLY A 216 8.03 -6.81 -7.30
C GLY A 216 7.33 -5.90 -6.28
N ASP A 217 8.07 -5.00 -5.63
CA ASP A 217 7.51 -3.88 -4.87
C ASP A 217 7.25 -2.73 -5.85
N ASP A 218 5.99 -2.36 -6.01
CA ASP A 218 5.53 -1.68 -7.22
C ASP A 218 5.59 -0.16 -7.13
N THR A 219 5.57 0.42 -5.93
CA THR A 219 5.43 1.88 -5.77
C THR A 219 6.34 2.41 -4.67
N LEU A 220 7.06 3.47 -4.98
CA LEU A 220 7.83 4.22 -4.00
C LEU A 220 6.91 5.23 -3.30
N MET A 221 6.85 5.19 -1.97
CA MET A 221 6.06 6.14 -1.20
C MET A 221 6.77 7.49 -1.07
N GLY A 222 6.11 8.51 -1.61
CA GLY A 222 6.55 9.89 -1.51
C GLY A 222 7.45 10.31 -2.66
N SER A 223 6.96 11.28 -3.41
CA SER A 223 7.66 11.95 -4.52
C SER A 223 8.79 12.89 -4.04
N ASP A 224 9.24 12.75 -2.79
CA ASP A 224 10.30 13.60 -2.27
C ASP A 224 11.59 13.32 -3.04
N THR A 225 11.95 14.27 -3.88
CA THR A 225 13.14 14.27 -4.75
C THR A 225 14.47 14.18 -3.98
N ALA A 226 14.43 14.27 -2.65
CA ALA A 226 15.58 14.04 -1.79
C ALA A 226 15.97 12.54 -1.69
N HIS A 227 15.16 11.66 -2.26
CA HIS A 227 15.48 10.24 -2.32
C HIS A 227 16.50 10.00 -3.42
N LYS A 228 17.58 9.36 -3.08
CA LYS A 228 18.56 8.81 -4.02
C LYS A 228 17.98 7.62 -4.81
N CYS A 229 16.74 7.74 -5.24
CA CYS A 229 16.16 6.85 -6.19
C CYS A 229 16.41 7.45 -7.56
N TYR A 230 17.26 6.83 -8.33
CA TYR A 230 17.67 7.30 -9.66
C TYR A 230 16.53 7.36 -10.67
N VAL A 231 15.32 7.06 -10.22
CA VAL A 231 14.11 7.12 -11.02
C VAL A 231 13.36 8.40 -10.68
N THR A 232 13.91 9.55 -11.02
CA THR A 232 13.15 10.81 -10.98
C THR A 232 12.65 11.17 -12.37
N VAL A 233 11.42 11.69 -12.44
CA VAL A 233 10.88 12.27 -13.66
C VAL A 233 11.83 13.41 -14.08
N GLY A 234 12.53 13.25 -15.18
CA GLY A 234 13.52 14.22 -15.66
C GLY A 234 14.95 13.67 -15.76
N GLN A 235 15.26 12.55 -15.12
CA GLN A 235 16.53 11.83 -15.36
C GLN A 235 16.39 10.79 -16.48
N TRP A 236 15.16 10.52 -16.92
CA TRP A 236 14.84 9.51 -17.91
C TRP A 236 14.34 10.17 -19.18
N ASP A 237 15.16 10.15 -20.21
CA ASP A 237 14.79 10.66 -21.52
C ASP A 237 14.23 9.52 -22.38
N ALA A 238 13.16 9.79 -23.11
CA ALA A 238 12.60 8.83 -24.07
C ALA A 238 13.62 8.45 -25.16
N SER A 239 14.61 9.30 -25.43
CA SER A 239 15.74 9.00 -26.31
C SER A 239 16.68 7.92 -25.79
N LEU A 240 16.59 7.57 -24.49
CA LEU A 240 17.33 6.47 -23.87
C LEU A 240 16.75 5.10 -24.16
N ARG A 241 15.68 5.01 -24.93
CA ARG A 241 15.23 3.76 -25.53
C ARG A 241 16.00 3.49 -26.79
N ASP A 242 16.69 2.37 -26.82
CA ASP A 242 17.11 1.86 -28.10
C ASP A 242 15.89 1.39 -28.91
N GLY A 243 16.02 1.28 -30.22
CA GLY A 243 14.94 0.80 -31.10
C GLY A 243 14.49 -0.65 -30.83
N LYS A 244 15.05 -1.33 -29.83
CA LYS A 244 14.74 -2.71 -29.42
C LYS A 244 13.94 -2.78 -28.12
N GLY A 245 13.65 -1.62 -27.50
CA GLY A 245 12.92 -1.54 -26.26
C GLY A 245 13.77 -1.60 -24.99
N ASP A 246 15.10 -1.57 -25.13
CA ASP A 246 16.01 -1.45 -24.01
C ASP A 246 15.98 -0.02 -23.45
N VAL A 247 16.20 0.11 -22.17
CA VAL A 247 16.22 1.38 -21.46
C VAL A 247 17.62 1.60 -20.92
N LEU A 248 18.17 2.77 -21.23
CA LEU A 248 19.41 3.23 -20.63
C LEU A 248 19.13 3.82 -19.26
N CYS A 249 19.70 3.21 -18.22
CA CYS A 249 19.58 3.68 -16.85
C CYS A 249 20.83 4.45 -16.45
N PRO A 250 20.72 5.69 -15.94
CA PRO A 250 21.87 6.37 -15.37
C PRO A 250 22.37 5.64 -14.12
N THR A 251 23.68 5.60 -13.94
CA THR A 251 24.31 5.08 -12.73
C THR A 251 24.19 6.05 -11.56
N GLU A 252 24.61 5.61 -10.38
CA GLU A 252 24.56 6.40 -9.14
C GLU A 252 25.24 7.76 -9.24
N ASP A 253 26.29 7.86 -10.00
CA ASP A 253 27.08 9.09 -10.16
C ASP A 253 26.53 10.01 -11.26
N GLY A 254 25.49 9.58 -11.99
CA GLY A 254 24.82 10.37 -13.02
C GLY A 254 25.61 10.50 -14.34
N ASP A 255 26.81 9.93 -14.40
CA ASP A 255 27.72 10.09 -15.57
C ASP A 255 27.64 8.88 -16.51
N ASP A 256 27.25 7.71 -16.01
CA ASP A 256 27.18 6.50 -16.81
C ASP A 256 25.73 6.04 -17.00
N THR A 257 25.41 5.60 -18.19
CA THR A 257 24.15 4.93 -18.53
C THR A 257 24.44 3.49 -18.88
N PHE A 258 23.57 2.58 -18.43
CA PHE A 258 23.61 1.18 -18.86
C PHE A 258 22.26 0.75 -19.43
N GLU A 259 22.32 -0.10 -20.44
CA GLU A 259 21.13 -0.69 -21.01
C GLU A 259 20.58 -1.77 -20.07
N SER A 260 19.28 -1.71 -19.76
CA SER A 260 18.65 -2.68 -18.91
C SER A 260 17.22 -3.02 -19.34
N THR A 261 17.10 -4.00 -20.17
CA THR A 261 15.81 -4.58 -20.59
C THR A 261 15.02 -5.08 -19.39
N THR A 262 15.68 -5.70 -18.43
CA THR A 262 15.02 -6.27 -17.25
C THR A 262 14.46 -5.18 -16.32
N HIS A 263 15.11 -4.03 -16.21
CA HIS A 263 14.60 -2.88 -15.48
C HIS A 263 13.31 -2.33 -16.13
N TYR A 264 13.34 -2.16 -17.44
CA TYR A 264 12.18 -1.71 -18.21
C TYR A 264 10.97 -2.65 -18.03
N TYR A 265 11.18 -3.96 -18.11
CA TYR A 265 10.11 -4.92 -17.88
C TYR A 265 9.58 -4.91 -16.45
N ALA A 266 10.45 -4.74 -15.45
CA ALA A 266 10.05 -4.60 -14.06
C ALA A 266 9.17 -3.35 -13.86
N MET A 267 9.57 -2.22 -14.45
CA MET A 267 8.79 -0.98 -14.42
C MET A 267 7.43 -1.13 -15.09
N ARG A 268 7.37 -1.77 -16.25
CA ARG A 268 6.08 -2.06 -16.92
C ARG A 268 5.16 -2.93 -16.08
N LYS A 269 5.72 -3.97 -15.45
CA LYS A 269 4.98 -4.90 -14.61
C LYS A 269 4.43 -4.19 -13.38
N SER A 270 5.24 -3.34 -12.75
CA SER A 270 4.83 -2.45 -11.66
C SER A 270 3.67 -1.53 -12.10
N ALA A 271 3.86 -0.78 -13.18
CA ALA A 271 2.84 0.13 -13.70
C ALA A 271 1.52 -0.59 -14.01
N GLN A 272 1.57 -1.79 -14.58
CA GLN A 272 0.39 -2.60 -14.85
C GLN A 272 -0.35 -2.97 -13.56
N ARG A 273 0.35 -3.39 -12.50
CA ARG A 273 -0.22 -3.74 -11.20
C ARG A 273 -0.88 -2.54 -10.53
N ILE A 274 -0.21 -1.39 -10.56
CA ILE A 274 -0.74 -0.13 -10.04
C ILE A 274 -2.04 0.25 -10.77
N GLN A 275 -2.03 0.23 -12.09
CA GLN A 275 -3.21 0.55 -12.89
C GLN A 275 -4.34 -0.47 -12.68
N GLN A 276 -4.01 -1.74 -12.50
CA GLN A 276 -4.99 -2.79 -12.22
C GLN A 276 -5.65 -2.58 -10.84
N ALA A 277 -4.88 -2.23 -9.82
CA ALA A 277 -5.42 -1.88 -8.51
C ALA A 277 -6.34 -0.64 -8.59
N LYS A 278 -5.96 0.38 -9.36
CA LYS A 278 -6.78 1.58 -9.59
C LYS A 278 -8.09 1.27 -10.34
N VAL A 279 -8.04 0.42 -11.36
CA VAL A 279 -9.26 -0.01 -12.09
C VAL A 279 -10.21 -0.80 -11.18
N ASN A 280 -9.68 -1.56 -10.24
CA ASN A 280 -10.48 -2.30 -9.26
C ASN A 280 -11.01 -1.42 -8.11
N SER A 281 -10.63 -0.14 -8.07
CA SER A 281 -11.14 0.84 -7.12
C SER A 281 -12.14 1.79 -7.77
N ASN A 282 -12.70 2.73 -7.00
CA ASN A 282 -13.56 3.79 -7.53
C ASN A 282 -12.77 4.98 -8.13
N GLN A 283 -11.44 4.91 -8.21
CA GLN A 283 -10.62 6.03 -8.68
C GLN A 283 -10.95 6.46 -10.12
N TYR A 284 -11.28 5.51 -10.97
CA TYR A 284 -11.67 5.77 -12.37
C TYR A 284 -13.18 5.82 -12.59
N LYS A 285 -13.97 5.55 -11.56
CA LYS A 285 -15.41 5.75 -11.66
C LYS A 285 -15.69 7.25 -11.49
N ASN A 286 -16.56 7.77 -12.31
CA ASN A 286 -16.92 9.18 -12.27
C ASN A 286 -17.86 9.43 -11.06
N PHE A 287 -17.28 9.27 -9.87
CA PHE A 287 -18.00 9.24 -8.61
C PHE A 287 -18.84 10.54 -8.43
N ALA A 288 -18.29 11.67 -8.87
CA ALA A 288 -18.97 12.96 -8.79
C ALA A 288 -20.21 13.07 -9.70
N SER A 289 -20.29 12.26 -10.77
CA SER A 289 -21.48 12.26 -11.64
C SER A 289 -22.58 11.31 -11.17
N ASP A 290 -22.21 10.28 -10.39
CA ASP A 290 -23.14 9.27 -9.91
C ASP A 290 -23.84 9.67 -8.60
N PHE A 291 -23.30 10.69 -7.94
CA PHE A 291 -23.87 11.26 -6.72
C PHE A 291 -24.05 12.77 -6.94
N GLU A 292 -25.24 13.27 -6.72
CA GLU A 292 -25.53 14.70 -6.62
C GLU A 292 -24.83 15.38 -5.42
N LEU A 293 -23.68 14.87 -5.05
CA LEU A 293 -22.89 15.25 -3.88
C LEU A 293 -21.84 16.32 -4.15
N THR A 294 -21.70 16.81 -5.38
CA THR A 294 -20.63 17.75 -5.74
C THR A 294 -20.62 19.01 -4.86
N ALA A 295 -21.77 19.53 -4.53
CA ALA A 295 -21.88 20.70 -3.64
C ALA A 295 -21.62 20.32 -2.17
N THR A 296 -22.07 19.16 -1.75
CA THR A 296 -21.94 18.66 -0.38
C THR A 296 -20.51 18.18 -0.07
N VAL A 297 -19.85 17.55 -1.04
CA VAL A 297 -18.43 17.17 -0.91
C VAL A 297 -17.52 18.39 -0.85
N SER A 298 -17.77 19.41 -1.66
CA SER A 298 -17.01 20.66 -1.61
C SER A 298 -17.21 21.40 -0.28
N TYR A 299 -18.39 21.33 0.26
CA TYR A 299 -18.70 21.88 1.57
C TYR A 299 -18.12 21.05 2.68
N GLY A 300 -18.13 19.72 2.52
CA GLY A 300 -17.57 18.75 3.46
C GLY A 300 -16.07 18.86 3.64
N LEU A 301 -15.33 19.16 2.61
CA LEU A 301 -13.89 19.38 2.69
C LEU A 301 -13.51 20.58 3.58
N ALA A 302 -14.39 21.57 3.68
CA ALA A 302 -14.16 22.70 4.57
C ALA A 302 -14.47 22.40 6.05
N ASN A 303 -15.36 21.44 6.33
CA ASN A 303 -15.85 21.11 7.67
C ASN A 303 -16.16 19.60 7.83
N ALA A 304 -15.29 18.73 7.36
CA ALA A 304 -15.51 17.28 7.30
C ALA A 304 -15.90 16.65 8.67
N ALA A 305 -15.38 17.19 9.76
CA ALA A 305 -15.76 16.73 11.10
C ALA A 305 -17.22 17.03 11.47
N GLN A 306 -17.76 18.14 11.01
CA GLN A 306 -19.16 18.51 11.25
C GLN A 306 -20.12 17.69 10.38
N ILE A 307 -19.72 17.36 9.16
CA ILE A 307 -20.52 16.55 8.24
C ILE A 307 -20.56 15.09 8.69
N ALA A 308 -19.43 14.51 9.09
CA ALA A 308 -19.40 13.16 9.63
C ALA A 308 -20.29 13.00 10.88
N CYS A 309 -20.50 14.06 11.66
CA CYS A 309 -21.37 14.04 12.84
C CYS A 309 -22.84 14.38 12.54
N ALA A 310 -23.12 15.17 11.51
CA ALA A 310 -24.47 15.72 11.27
C ALA A 310 -25.31 14.88 10.30
N GLU A 311 -24.70 14.12 9.40
CA GLU A 311 -25.39 13.52 8.24
C GLU A 311 -25.24 12.00 8.13
N THR A 312 -24.84 11.32 9.22
CA THR A 312 -24.77 9.85 9.25
C THR A 312 -26.13 9.16 9.01
N THR A 313 -27.22 9.91 9.04
CA THR A 313 -28.57 9.41 8.79
C THR A 313 -29.04 9.55 7.34
N ASP A 314 -28.41 10.43 6.54
CA ASP A 314 -28.91 10.74 5.19
C ASP A 314 -28.07 10.12 4.06
N PHE A 315 -26.93 9.50 4.38
CA PHE A 315 -26.15 8.78 3.39
C PHE A 315 -26.64 7.35 3.23
N ASN A 316 -27.79 7.19 2.59
CA ASN A 316 -28.15 5.94 1.95
C ASN A 316 -27.31 5.79 0.66
N VAL A 317 -26.07 5.40 0.80
CA VAL A 317 -25.30 4.89 -0.32
C VAL A 317 -25.74 3.44 -0.54
N THR A 318 -26.74 3.26 -1.37
CA THR A 318 -27.10 1.95 -1.90
C THR A 318 -26.09 1.48 -2.91
#